data_b6c20fae29b1662aad9eee542953e347
#
_entry.id   b6c20fae29b1662aad9eee542953e347
#
_cell.length_a   1.000
_cell.length_b   1.000
_cell.length_c   1.000
_cell.angle_alpha   90.00
_cell.angle_beta   90.00
_cell.angle_gamma   90.00
#
_symmetry.space_group_name_H-M   'P 1'
#
loop_
_entity.id
_entity.type
_entity.pdbx_description
1 polymer ?
#
loop_
_entity_poly.entity_id
_entity_poly.type
_entity_poly.pdbx_seq_one_letter_code
_entity_poly.pdbx_strand_id
1 'polypeptide(L)'
;MSELFVLACAGESSGGGVYKFSLTSGGELKKTGCYPCDRPMYGAIDGGELFVLLRAPFSENENGGYFKIDKNLKNPSDIKNTLGKCPCHLSADKDVYVANYLSGNLSKNGAESVAHTGRGVNLPRQDVSHTHFAGFTPDKKYLLCCDLGLDTVFVYDRNLSLVSAAKAPCGYGVRHLVFDKSGKRFYAINELYPSIGVFGFNSGVIEYLNTTPLLVNDKNSTAAAIRLSGDGKTLYASVRGENAIYLLSVNGGVLSVTDKFDCGGVSPRDFDVIGDYIVVANEGTGVCVIKADDKKVVFKEELPNPLNVIKI
;
A
#
# COMPACT_ATOMS: atom_id res chain seq x y z
N MET A 1 3.65 -13.10 20.87
CA MET A 1 3.31 -13.50 19.49
C MET A 1 2.51 -12.38 18.87
N SER A 2 2.86 -11.95 17.68
CA SER A 2 2.13 -10.91 16.93
C SER A 2 1.21 -11.59 15.91
N GLU A 3 0.00 -11.09 15.76
CA GLU A 3 -0.93 -11.56 14.72
C GLU A 3 -0.89 -10.66 13.50
N LEU A 4 -1.14 -11.22 12.33
CA LEU A 4 -1.21 -10.48 11.06
C LEU A 4 -2.16 -11.16 10.08
N PHE A 5 -2.61 -10.37 9.10
CA PHE A 5 -3.30 -10.88 7.93
C PHE A 5 -2.42 -10.77 6.69
N VAL A 6 -2.58 -11.73 5.77
CA VAL A 6 -2.06 -11.68 4.40
C VAL A 6 -3.20 -11.88 3.44
N LEU A 7 -3.31 -11.01 2.44
CA LEU A 7 -4.31 -11.11 1.39
C LEU A 7 -3.69 -11.72 0.14
N ALA A 8 -4.23 -12.88 -0.28
CA ALA A 8 -3.80 -13.63 -1.45
C ALA A 8 -4.76 -13.38 -2.61
N CYS A 9 -4.32 -12.61 -3.62
CA CYS A 9 -5.14 -12.17 -4.76
C CYS A 9 -5.19 -13.22 -5.86
N ALA A 10 -5.90 -14.30 -5.61
CA ALA A 10 -6.23 -15.33 -6.59
C ALA A 10 -7.73 -15.55 -6.61
N GLY A 11 -8.24 -16.31 -7.57
CA GLY A 11 -9.62 -16.79 -7.53
C GLY A 11 -9.85 -17.62 -6.27
N GLU A 12 -11.06 -17.58 -5.71
CA GLU A 12 -11.40 -18.31 -4.48
C GLU A 12 -11.04 -19.80 -4.60
N SER A 13 -11.39 -20.43 -5.73
CA SER A 13 -11.07 -21.84 -6.03
C SER A 13 -9.57 -22.10 -6.22
N SER A 14 -8.76 -21.07 -6.39
CA SER A 14 -7.30 -21.12 -6.57
C SER A 14 -6.53 -20.64 -5.33
N GLY A 15 -7.16 -20.63 -4.17
CA GLY A 15 -6.55 -20.23 -2.91
C GLY A 15 -6.59 -18.72 -2.64
N GLY A 16 -7.45 -17.96 -3.35
CA GLY A 16 -7.71 -16.56 -3.01
C GLY A 16 -8.39 -16.42 -1.65
N GLY A 17 -7.96 -15.43 -0.86
CA GLY A 17 -8.56 -15.24 0.46
C GLY A 17 -7.74 -14.37 1.41
N VAL A 18 -8.28 -14.20 2.60
CA VAL A 18 -7.64 -13.56 3.74
C VAL A 18 -7.08 -14.63 4.65
N TYR A 19 -5.78 -14.67 4.81
CA TYR A 19 -5.07 -15.61 5.67
C TYR A 19 -4.64 -14.93 6.97
N LYS A 20 -5.00 -15.54 8.12
CA LYS A 20 -4.55 -15.09 9.43
C LYS A 20 -3.37 -15.93 9.89
N PHE A 21 -2.31 -15.27 10.35
CA PHE A 21 -1.12 -15.89 10.89
C PHE A 21 -0.77 -15.37 12.28
N SER A 22 -0.09 -16.22 13.05
CA SER A 22 0.62 -15.84 14.26
C SER A 22 2.11 -15.92 13.98
N LEU A 23 2.83 -14.81 14.19
CA LEU A 23 4.29 -14.72 14.07
C LEU A 23 4.91 -15.12 15.41
N THR A 24 5.72 -16.18 15.41
CA THR A 24 6.42 -16.67 16.60
C THR A 24 7.65 -15.82 16.92
N SER A 25 8.20 -15.96 18.12
CA SER A 25 9.48 -15.32 18.49
C SER A 25 10.68 -15.83 17.69
N GLY A 26 10.57 -16.98 17.03
CA GLY A 26 11.58 -17.53 16.12
C GLY A 26 11.40 -17.10 14.66
N GLY A 27 10.40 -16.26 14.33
CA GLY A 27 10.15 -15.79 12.98
C GLY A 27 9.32 -16.74 12.11
N GLU A 28 8.75 -17.80 12.66
CA GLU A 28 7.87 -18.72 11.92
C GLU A 28 6.43 -18.16 11.86
N LEU A 29 5.78 -18.25 10.70
CA LEU A 29 4.35 -17.98 10.55
C LEU A 29 3.55 -19.25 10.75
N LYS A 30 2.62 -19.21 11.72
CA LYS A 30 1.64 -20.30 11.93
C LYS A 30 0.28 -19.82 11.45
N LYS A 31 -0.27 -20.48 10.43
CA LYS A 31 -1.62 -20.21 9.95
C LYS A 31 -2.64 -20.54 11.02
N THR A 32 -3.44 -19.54 11.41
CA THR A 32 -4.46 -19.65 12.46
C THR A 32 -5.89 -19.54 11.93
N GLY A 33 -6.05 -19.07 10.68
CA GLY A 33 -7.35 -18.95 10.03
C GLY A 33 -7.23 -18.60 8.55
N CYS A 34 -8.35 -18.80 7.85
CA CYS A 34 -8.50 -18.36 6.45
C CYS A 34 -9.98 -18.04 6.19
N TYR A 35 -10.24 -16.96 5.47
CA TYR A 35 -11.53 -16.64 4.88
C TYR A 35 -11.36 -16.63 3.37
N PRO A 36 -11.89 -17.65 2.63
CA PRO A 36 -11.83 -17.71 1.18
C PRO A 36 -12.65 -16.56 0.56
N CYS A 37 -12.08 -15.86 -0.42
CA CYS A 37 -12.78 -14.85 -1.19
C CYS A 37 -12.05 -14.58 -2.52
N ASP A 38 -12.80 -14.11 -3.51
CA ASP A 38 -12.26 -13.89 -4.86
C ASP A 38 -11.40 -12.64 -4.92
N ARG A 39 -10.14 -12.80 -5.30
CA ARG A 39 -9.17 -11.74 -5.62
C ARG A 39 -9.17 -10.56 -4.64
N PRO A 40 -8.89 -10.77 -3.34
CA PRO A 40 -8.70 -9.66 -2.40
C PRO A 40 -7.43 -8.89 -2.74
N MET A 41 -7.55 -7.55 -2.82
CA MET A 41 -6.49 -6.66 -3.31
C MET A 41 -5.72 -5.97 -2.20
N TYR A 42 -6.43 -5.48 -1.20
CA TYR A 42 -5.88 -4.68 -0.10
C TYR A 42 -6.81 -4.74 1.11
N GLY A 43 -6.29 -4.45 2.30
CA GLY A 43 -7.11 -4.38 3.50
C GLY A 43 -6.56 -3.37 4.50
N ALA A 44 -7.43 -2.93 5.40
CA ALA A 44 -7.08 -2.07 6.53
C ALA A 44 -7.94 -2.42 7.75
N ILE A 45 -7.42 -2.16 8.95
CA ILE A 45 -8.13 -2.40 10.21
C ILE A 45 -8.63 -1.06 10.75
N ASP A 46 -9.92 -1.00 11.09
CA ASP A 46 -10.50 0.08 11.87
C ASP A 46 -11.54 -0.47 12.84
N GLY A 47 -11.58 0.07 14.08
CA GLY A 47 -12.54 -0.35 15.10
C GLY A 47 -12.50 -1.85 15.47
N GLY A 48 -11.40 -2.55 15.21
CA GLY A 48 -11.25 -4.00 15.45
C GLY A 48 -11.83 -4.89 14.35
N GLU A 49 -12.32 -4.31 13.26
CA GLU A 49 -12.76 -5.00 12.04
C GLU A 49 -11.70 -4.85 10.93
N LEU A 50 -11.57 -5.88 10.10
CA LEU A 50 -10.78 -5.86 8.88
C LEU A 50 -11.67 -5.51 7.70
N PHE A 51 -11.34 -4.45 6.99
CA PHE A 51 -11.94 -4.09 5.70
C PHE A 51 -11.13 -4.71 4.59
N VAL A 52 -11.78 -5.42 3.66
CA VAL A 52 -11.13 -6.16 2.57
C VAL A 52 -11.63 -5.66 1.23
N LEU A 53 -10.72 -5.20 0.38
CA LEU A 53 -10.99 -4.84 -1.02
C LEU A 53 -11.00 -6.07 -1.91
N LEU A 54 -11.98 -6.17 -2.77
CA LEU A 54 -12.10 -7.18 -3.83
C LEU A 54 -11.96 -6.53 -5.21
N ARG A 55 -11.28 -7.21 -6.13
CA ARG A 55 -10.92 -6.67 -7.44
C ARG A 55 -12.13 -6.32 -8.31
N ALA A 56 -13.07 -7.23 -8.49
CA ALA A 56 -14.22 -7.07 -9.38
C ALA A 56 -15.35 -8.05 -9.01
N PRO A 57 -16.03 -7.87 -7.86
CA PRO A 57 -17.12 -8.74 -7.44
C PRO A 57 -18.43 -8.47 -8.19
N PHE A 58 -18.55 -7.35 -8.92
CA PHE A 58 -19.73 -6.95 -9.66
C PHE A 58 -19.49 -7.18 -11.16
N SER A 59 -20.04 -8.27 -11.71
CA SER A 59 -19.80 -8.71 -13.09
C SER A 59 -20.41 -7.75 -14.14
N GLU A 60 -21.49 -7.04 -13.79
CA GLU A 60 -22.21 -6.15 -14.70
C GLU A 60 -21.42 -4.90 -15.12
N ASN A 61 -20.47 -4.45 -14.30
CA ASN A 61 -19.68 -3.25 -14.57
C ASN A 61 -18.20 -3.39 -14.23
N GLU A 62 -17.78 -4.56 -13.73
CA GLU A 62 -16.42 -4.86 -13.26
C GLU A 62 -15.92 -3.93 -12.14
N ASN A 63 -16.83 -3.25 -11.44
CA ASN A 63 -16.45 -2.44 -10.30
C ASN A 63 -15.86 -3.30 -9.19
N GLY A 64 -14.93 -2.73 -8.45
CA GLY A 64 -14.45 -3.29 -7.21
C GLY A 64 -15.49 -3.27 -6.11
N GLY A 65 -15.23 -4.05 -5.08
CA GLY A 65 -16.06 -4.08 -3.88
C GLY A 65 -15.22 -4.09 -2.62
N TYR A 66 -15.86 -3.84 -1.49
CA TYR A 66 -15.27 -4.08 -0.18
C TYR A 66 -16.30 -4.63 0.79
N PHE A 67 -15.83 -5.41 1.73
CA PHE A 67 -16.61 -5.88 2.87
C PHE A 67 -15.79 -5.72 4.15
N LYS A 68 -16.42 -5.81 5.30
CA LYS A 68 -15.76 -5.88 6.60
C LYS A 68 -16.00 -7.24 7.24
N ILE A 69 -15.02 -7.69 8.01
CA ILE A 69 -15.05 -8.98 8.72
C ILE A 69 -14.34 -8.81 10.06
N ASP A 70 -14.77 -9.54 11.08
CA ASP A 70 -14.10 -9.48 12.37
C ASP A 70 -12.68 -10.08 12.32
N LYS A 71 -11.84 -9.77 13.31
CA LYS A 71 -10.45 -10.25 13.39
C LYS A 71 -10.29 -11.78 13.52
N ASN A 72 -11.40 -12.50 13.77
CA ASN A 72 -11.42 -13.96 13.80
C ASN A 72 -11.85 -14.55 12.45
N LEU A 73 -12.00 -13.71 11.41
CA LEU A 73 -12.46 -14.06 10.07
C LEU A 73 -13.88 -14.65 10.07
N LYS A 74 -14.75 -14.07 10.91
CA LYS A 74 -16.18 -14.43 11.03
C LYS A 74 -17.04 -13.19 10.78
N ASN A 75 -18.34 -13.42 10.53
CA ASN A 75 -19.35 -12.38 10.40
C ASN A 75 -19.03 -11.36 9.30
N PRO A 76 -18.80 -11.78 8.03
CA PRO A 76 -18.59 -10.85 6.94
C PRO A 76 -19.85 -10.01 6.67
N SER A 77 -19.69 -8.72 6.39
CA SER A 77 -20.77 -7.88 5.91
C SER A 77 -21.08 -8.13 4.43
N ASP A 78 -22.19 -7.58 3.94
CA ASP A 78 -22.44 -7.49 2.50
C ASP A 78 -21.32 -6.70 1.80
N ILE A 79 -21.10 -7.05 0.52
CA ILE A 79 -20.11 -6.36 -0.33
C ILE A 79 -20.70 -5.04 -0.80
N LYS A 80 -20.01 -3.94 -0.53
CA LYS A 80 -20.32 -2.61 -1.03
C LYS A 80 -19.50 -2.29 -2.28
N ASN A 81 -20.11 -1.64 -3.25
CA ASN A 81 -19.48 -1.22 -4.50
C ASN A 81 -18.45 -0.09 -4.23
N THR A 82 -17.28 -0.11 -4.89
CA THR A 82 -16.27 0.96 -4.76
C THR A 82 -16.47 2.10 -5.77
N LEU A 83 -17.49 2.03 -6.63
CA LEU A 83 -17.76 3.01 -7.69
C LEU A 83 -16.62 3.19 -8.69
N GLY A 84 -15.81 2.17 -8.86
CA GLY A 84 -14.70 2.18 -9.82
C GLY A 84 -14.04 0.83 -9.97
N LYS A 85 -13.18 0.71 -10.98
CA LYS A 85 -12.53 -0.53 -11.39
C LYS A 85 -11.14 -0.69 -10.79
N CYS A 86 -10.78 -1.94 -10.50
CA CYS A 86 -9.48 -2.34 -9.97
C CYS A 86 -9.06 -1.49 -8.74
N PRO A 87 -9.83 -1.52 -7.65
CA PRO A 87 -9.45 -0.82 -6.43
C PRO A 87 -8.14 -1.41 -5.89
N CYS A 88 -7.23 -0.57 -5.41
CA CYS A 88 -5.89 -1.00 -5.01
C CYS A 88 -5.47 -0.53 -3.61
N HIS A 89 -6.20 0.41 -3.01
CA HIS A 89 -5.95 0.87 -1.64
C HIS A 89 -7.24 1.34 -0.98
N LEU A 90 -7.37 1.08 0.32
CA LEU A 90 -8.44 1.62 1.15
C LEU A 90 -7.91 2.13 2.49
N SER A 91 -8.63 3.10 3.06
CA SER A 91 -8.51 3.48 4.46
C SER A 91 -9.90 3.61 5.09
N ALA A 92 -10.01 3.23 6.35
CA ALA A 92 -11.24 3.31 7.13
C ALA A 92 -11.01 4.12 8.42
N ASP A 93 -11.94 4.99 8.74
CA ASP A 93 -12.08 5.72 10.01
C ASP A 93 -13.49 6.35 10.03
N LYS A 94 -14.48 5.63 10.56
CA LYS A 94 -15.92 5.90 10.44
C LYS A 94 -16.43 5.81 8.99
N ASP A 95 -15.72 6.46 8.05
CA ASP A 95 -15.95 6.36 6.60
C ASP A 95 -14.87 5.50 5.94
N VAL A 96 -15.20 4.86 4.82
CA VAL A 96 -14.29 4.06 3.99
C VAL A 96 -13.96 4.82 2.71
N TYR A 97 -12.68 5.03 2.45
CA TYR A 97 -12.18 5.69 1.24
C TYR A 97 -11.38 4.69 0.41
N VAL A 98 -11.63 4.66 -0.88
CA VAL A 98 -11.04 3.68 -1.81
C VAL A 98 -10.44 4.38 -3.02
N ALA A 99 -9.18 4.06 -3.32
CA ALA A 99 -8.53 4.43 -4.57
C ALA A 99 -8.79 3.36 -5.63
N ASN A 100 -9.44 3.72 -6.73
CA ASN A 100 -9.78 2.84 -7.86
C ASN A 100 -8.84 3.10 -9.04
N TYR A 101 -7.85 2.23 -9.20
CA TYR A 101 -6.73 2.44 -10.12
C TYR A 101 -7.14 2.64 -11.58
N LEU A 102 -7.93 1.72 -12.14
CA LEU A 102 -8.31 1.78 -13.57
C LEU A 102 -9.35 2.86 -13.88
N SER A 103 -10.15 3.27 -12.89
CA SER A 103 -11.11 4.36 -13.07
C SER A 103 -10.54 5.74 -12.73
N GLY A 104 -9.36 5.82 -12.13
CA GLY A 104 -8.72 7.08 -11.76
C GLY A 104 -9.55 7.92 -10.79
N ASN A 105 -10.33 7.29 -9.91
CA ASN A 105 -11.20 7.97 -8.97
C ASN A 105 -10.97 7.53 -7.53
N LEU A 106 -11.26 8.45 -6.61
CA LEU A 106 -11.34 8.23 -5.18
C LEU A 106 -12.81 8.15 -4.79
N SER A 107 -13.23 7.10 -4.07
CA SER A 107 -14.61 6.94 -3.61
C SER A 107 -14.73 6.90 -2.10
N LYS A 108 -15.92 7.26 -1.59
CA LYS A 108 -16.27 7.27 -0.17
C LYS A 108 -17.54 6.45 0.07
N ASN A 109 -17.47 5.47 0.96
CA ASN A 109 -18.60 4.63 1.45
C ASN A 109 -19.37 3.88 0.36
N GLY A 110 -18.88 3.83 -0.89
CA GLY A 110 -19.62 3.29 -2.03
C GLY A 110 -20.82 4.16 -2.47
N ALA A 111 -20.83 5.43 -2.08
CA ALA A 111 -21.93 6.37 -2.35
C ALA A 111 -21.49 7.64 -3.08
N GLU A 112 -20.27 8.10 -2.85
CA GLU A 112 -19.72 9.32 -3.42
C GLU A 112 -18.36 9.02 -4.07
N SER A 113 -18.01 9.75 -5.13
CA SER A 113 -16.68 9.66 -5.74
C SER A 113 -16.25 10.95 -6.41
N VAL A 114 -14.93 11.16 -6.48
CA VAL A 114 -14.28 12.23 -7.24
C VAL A 114 -13.28 11.61 -8.20
N ALA A 115 -13.37 11.96 -9.48
CA ALA A 115 -12.47 11.48 -10.51
C ALA A 115 -11.38 12.52 -10.81
N HIS A 116 -10.16 12.04 -11.06
CA HIS A 116 -9.10 12.87 -11.59
C HIS A 116 -9.08 12.77 -13.13
N THR A 117 -8.62 13.82 -13.79
CA THR A 117 -8.52 13.87 -15.25
C THR A 117 -7.13 14.33 -15.67
N GLY A 118 -6.63 13.77 -16.77
CA GLY A 118 -5.33 14.09 -17.31
C GLY A 118 -4.52 12.85 -17.63
N ARG A 119 -3.25 13.06 -17.95
CA ARG A 119 -2.26 12.02 -18.24
C ARG A 119 -0.85 12.50 -17.89
N GLY A 120 0.06 11.56 -17.66
CA GLY A 120 1.48 11.83 -17.49
C GLY A 120 2.29 11.61 -18.78
N VAL A 121 3.61 11.52 -18.62
CA VAL A 121 4.56 11.39 -19.75
C VAL A 121 5.02 9.95 -20.00
N ASN A 122 4.87 9.06 -19.04
CA ASN A 122 5.37 7.69 -19.09
C ASN A 122 4.29 6.74 -19.64
N LEU A 123 4.17 6.69 -20.97
CA LEU A 123 3.17 5.84 -21.65
C LEU A 123 3.65 4.39 -21.79
N PRO A 124 2.73 3.39 -21.71
CA PRO A 124 1.27 3.55 -21.49
C PRO A 124 0.85 3.63 -20.02
N ARG A 125 1.80 3.62 -19.06
CA ARG A 125 1.52 3.54 -17.63
C ARG A 125 0.84 4.80 -17.04
N GLN A 126 0.90 5.92 -17.76
CA GLN A 126 0.31 7.21 -17.38
C GLN A 126 -0.59 7.76 -18.50
N ASP A 127 -1.27 6.88 -19.22
CA ASP A 127 -2.19 7.27 -20.32
C ASP A 127 -3.43 8.01 -19.81
N VAL A 128 -3.83 7.74 -18.57
CA VAL A 128 -4.90 8.42 -17.84
C VAL A 128 -4.52 8.56 -16.35
N SER A 129 -5.40 9.15 -15.57
CA SER A 129 -5.34 9.15 -14.10
C SER A 129 -5.38 7.71 -13.55
N HIS A 130 -4.56 7.42 -12.56
CA HIS A 130 -4.48 6.14 -11.87
C HIS A 130 -4.31 6.35 -10.35
N THR A 131 -5.42 6.53 -9.63
CA THR A 131 -5.36 6.66 -8.17
C THR A 131 -4.85 5.37 -7.54
N HIS A 132 -3.79 5.46 -6.71
CA HIS A 132 -3.14 4.28 -6.16
C HIS A 132 -3.09 4.23 -4.63
N PHE A 133 -3.38 5.31 -3.96
CA PHE A 133 -3.37 5.41 -2.51
C PHE A 133 -4.50 6.32 -2.02
N ALA A 134 -5.10 5.96 -0.91
CA ALA A 134 -6.02 6.78 -0.15
C ALA A 134 -5.70 6.62 1.35
N GLY A 135 -5.19 7.64 2.02
CA GLY A 135 -4.76 7.55 3.41
C GLY A 135 -4.95 8.85 4.19
N PHE A 136 -5.23 8.72 5.48
CA PHE A 136 -5.45 9.87 6.34
C PHE A 136 -4.16 10.54 6.79
N THR A 137 -4.24 11.84 7.05
CA THR A 137 -3.26 12.53 7.89
C THR A 137 -3.25 11.94 9.31
N PRO A 138 -2.14 12.08 10.08
CA PRO A 138 -2.07 11.57 11.44
C PRO A 138 -3.18 12.07 12.37
N ASP A 139 -3.66 13.31 12.18
CA ASP A 139 -4.79 13.91 12.91
C ASP A 139 -6.16 13.54 12.32
N LYS A 140 -6.18 12.75 11.24
CA LYS A 140 -7.38 12.26 10.53
C LYS A 140 -8.30 13.35 9.98
N LYS A 141 -7.83 14.59 9.85
CA LYS A 141 -8.64 15.70 9.30
C LYS A 141 -8.70 15.68 7.78
N TYR A 142 -7.64 15.24 7.13
CA TYR A 142 -7.51 15.21 5.68
C TYR A 142 -7.24 13.80 5.18
N LEU A 143 -7.56 13.60 3.91
CA LEU A 143 -7.25 12.40 3.16
C LEU A 143 -6.27 12.76 2.03
N LEU A 144 -5.17 12.02 1.91
CA LEU A 144 -4.23 12.13 0.80
C LEU A 144 -4.50 11.03 -0.22
N CYS A 145 -4.51 11.39 -1.50
CA CYS A 145 -4.62 10.46 -2.61
C CYS A 145 -3.40 10.60 -3.52
N CYS A 146 -2.63 9.51 -3.71
CA CYS A 146 -1.58 9.46 -4.71
C CYS A 146 -2.18 9.06 -6.06
N ASP A 147 -1.93 9.84 -7.09
CA ASP A 147 -2.29 9.51 -8.46
C ASP A 147 -1.02 9.24 -9.28
N LEU A 148 -0.81 7.96 -9.56
CA LEU A 148 0.35 7.48 -10.33
C LEU A 148 0.33 8.01 -11.76
N GLY A 149 -0.85 8.07 -12.37
CA GLY A 149 -1.02 8.52 -13.75
C GLY A 149 -0.72 10.00 -13.94
N LEU A 150 -0.89 10.82 -12.89
CA LEU A 150 -0.74 12.28 -12.93
C LEU A 150 0.52 12.79 -12.22
N ASP A 151 1.34 11.92 -11.64
CA ASP A 151 2.48 12.29 -10.78
C ASP A 151 2.07 13.25 -9.64
N THR A 152 0.88 13.10 -9.09
CA THR A 152 0.29 14.11 -8.19
C THR A 152 -0.19 13.48 -6.89
N VAL A 153 0.07 14.15 -5.77
CA VAL A 153 -0.59 13.90 -4.50
C VAL A 153 -1.67 14.95 -4.33
N PHE A 154 -2.91 14.50 -4.15
CA PHE A 154 -4.07 15.34 -3.85
C PHE A 154 -4.41 15.27 -2.37
N VAL A 155 -4.85 16.38 -1.79
CA VAL A 155 -5.36 16.47 -0.42
C VAL A 155 -6.83 16.84 -0.47
N TYR A 156 -7.64 16.05 0.20
CA TYR A 156 -9.09 16.25 0.32
C TYR A 156 -9.47 16.44 1.79
N ASP A 157 -10.57 17.15 2.02
CA ASP A 157 -11.28 17.05 3.28
C ASP A 157 -12.07 15.73 3.38
N ARG A 158 -12.72 15.49 4.51
CA ARG A 158 -13.51 14.28 4.75
C ARG A 158 -14.75 14.15 3.85
N ASN A 159 -15.15 15.20 3.14
CA ASN A 159 -16.29 15.24 2.22
C ASN A 159 -15.86 15.17 0.75
N LEU A 160 -14.61 14.78 0.47
CA LEU A 160 -14.00 14.74 -0.86
C LEU A 160 -13.93 16.10 -1.56
N SER A 161 -13.93 17.22 -0.81
CA SER A 161 -13.61 18.53 -1.38
C SER A 161 -12.10 18.69 -1.49
N LEU A 162 -11.61 19.06 -2.67
CA LEU A 162 -10.19 19.28 -2.91
C LEU A 162 -9.67 20.47 -2.10
N VAL A 163 -8.62 20.25 -1.30
CA VAL A 163 -7.96 21.27 -0.47
C VAL A 163 -6.69 21.78 -1.13
N SER A 164 -5.83 20.87 -1.58
CA SER A 164 -4.58 21.19 -2.26
C SER A 164 -4.07 20.02 -3.10
N ALA A 165 -3.07 20.28 -3.92
CA ALA A 165 -2.34 19.25 -4.64
C ALA A 165 -0.90 19.66 -4.88
N ALA A 166 0.02 18.69 -4.97
CA ALA A 166 1.40 18.92 -5.37
C ALA A 166 1.89 17.82 -6.30
N LYS A 167 2.70 18.20 -7.29
CA LYS A 167 3.26 17.26 -8.27
C LYS A 167 4.62 16.75 -7.81
N ALA A 168 4.84 15.45 -7.97
CA ALA A 168 6.15 14.85 -8.06
C ALA A 168 6.78 15.16 -9.45
N PRO A 169 8.06 14.86 -9.68
CA PRO A 169 8.65 14.99 -11.01
C PRO A 169 7.91 14.14 -12.05
N CYS A 170 7.83 14.66 -13.27
CA CYS A 170 7.08 14.04 -14.37
C CYS A 170 7.63 12.63 -14.69
N GLY A 171 6.73 11.66 -14.86
CA GLY A 171 7.07 10.28 -15.19
C GLY A 171 7.46 9.40 -14.02
N TYR A 172 7.41 9.91 -12.78
CA TYR A 172 7.84 9.17 -11.59
C TYR A 172 6.78 8.22 -11.07
N GLY A 173 5.49 8.55 -11.19
CA GLY A 173 4.38 7.69 -10.80
C GLY A 173 4.26 7.53 -9.29
N VAL A 174 3.81 8.57 -8.58
CA VAL A 174 3.62 8.54 -7.13
C VAL A 174 2.58 7.49 -6.73
N ARG A 175 2.95 6.57 -5.81
CA ARG A 175 2.18 5.36 -5.56
C ARG A 175 1.58 5.26 -4.16
N HIS A 176 2.40 5.25 -3.13
CA HIS A 176 2.04 5.16 -1.71
C HIS A 176 2.81 6.21 -0.92
N LEU A 177 2.36 6.51 0.29
CA LEU A 177 3.05 7.43 1.18
C LEU A 177 2.98 7.02 2.66
N VAL A 178 3.89 7.58 3.46
CA VAL A 178 3.88 7.47 4.91
C VAL A 178 4.27 8.83 5.52
N PHE A 179 3.57 9.24 6.56
CA PHE A 179 3.91 10.46 7.31
C PHE A 179 5.11 10.24 8.25
N ASP A 180 5.88 11.29 8.44
CA ASP A 180 6.84 11.34 9.53
C ASP A 180 6.10 11.45 10.89
N LYS A 181 6.83 11.23 11.98
CA LYS A 181 6.24 11.29 13.33
C LYS A 181 5.70 12.65 13.72
N SER A 182 6.21 13.72 13.11
CA SER A 182 5.75 15.08 13.39
C SER A 182 4.43 15.42 12.70
N GLY A 183 4.04 14.66 11.69
CA GLY A 183 2.92 14.96 10.81
C GLY A 183 3.13 16.19 9.92
N LYS A 184 4.36 16.74 9.88
CA LYS A 184 4.71 17.93 9.08
C LYS A 184 5.36 17.58 7.75
N ARG A 185 5.69 16.32 7.53
CA ARG A 185 6.25 15.78 6.29
C ARG A 185 5.66 14.41 6.01
N PHE A 186 5.69 14.05 4.74
CA PHE A 186 5.48 12.67 4.34
C PHE A 186 6.45 12.28 3.24
N TYR A 187 6.66 10.98 3.13
CA TYR A 187 7.53 10.34 2.17
C TYR A 187 6.67 9.54 1.20
N ALA A 188 6.75 9.84 -0.09
CA ALA A 188 5.98 9.16 -1.12
C ALA A 188 6.90 8.33 -2.01
N ILE A 189 6.57 7.04 -2.16
CA ILE A 189 7.30 6.16 -3.07
C ILE A 189 6.79 6.33 -4.49
N ASN A 190 7.72 6.50 -5.43
CA ASN A 190 7.43 6.61 -6.86
C ASN A 190 7.67 5.26 -7.53
N GLU A 191 6.67 4.74 -8.24
CA GLU A 191 6.70 3.40 -8.84
C GLU A 191 7.54 3.33 -10.11
N LEU A 192 7.33 4.26 -11.04
CA LEU A 192 7.86 4.19 -12.41
C LEU A 192 9.31 4.64 -12.50
N TYR A 193 9.73 5.52 -11.61
CA TYR A 193 11.12 5.86 -11.35
C TYR A 193 11.41 5.57 -9.87
N PRO A 194 11.94 4.37 -9.52
CA PRO A 194 12.12 3.96 -8.14
C PRO A 194 12.86 5.00 -7.30
N SER A 195 12.11 5.71 -6.48
CA SER A 195 12.62 6.83 -5.67
C SER A 195 11.65 7.20 -4.56
N ILE A 196 12.09 7.99 -3.60
CA ILE A 196 11.27 8.52 -2.52
C ILE A 196 11.20 10.04 -2.65
N GLY A 197 9.99 10.57 -2.94
CA GLY A 197 9.68 11.99 -2.87
C GLY A 197 9.46 12.44 -1.42
N VAL A 198 9.99 13.58 -1.05
CA VAL A 198 9.78 14.23 0.24
C VAL A 198 8.84 15.43 0.04
N PHE A 199 7.77 15.46 0.83
CA PHE A 199 6.79 16.53 0.80
C PHE A 199 6.63 17.17 2.18
N GLY A 200 6.48 18.49 2.19
CA GLY A 200 6.02 19.24 3.35
C GLY A 200 4.50 19.16 3.48
N PHE A 201 3.99 19.19 4.72
CA PHE A 201 2.56 19.23 5.01
C PHE A 201 2.29 20.26 6.12
N ASN A 202 1.34 21.15 5.86
CA ASN A 202 0.86 22.12 6.85
C ASN A 202 -0.64 22.37 6.66
N SER A 203 -1.45 21.87 7.59
CA SER A 203 -2.90 22.15 7.67
C SER A 203 -3.64 21.96 6.33
N GLY A 204 -3.37 20.86 5.64
CA GLY A 204 -3.98 20.52 4.36
C GLY A 204 -3.22 21.04 3.14
N VAL A 205 -2.25 21.92 3.29
CA VAL A 205 -1.39 22.39 2.20
C VAL A 205 -0.14 21.52 2.10
N ILE A 206 0.19 21.09 0.90
CA ILE A 206 1.37 20.27 0.62
C ILE A 206 2.30 20.94 -0.37
N GLU A 207 3.60 20.66 -0.22
CA GLU A 207 4.68 21.16 -1.07
C GLU A 207 5.66 20.02 -1.38
N TYR A 208 6.01 19.83 -2.66
CA TYR A 208 7.11 18.95 -3.02
C TYR A 208 8.46 19.61 -2.67
N LEU A 209 9.32 18.88 -1.96
CA LEU A 209 10.61 19.40 -1.50
C LEU A 209 11.78 18.85 -2.32
N ASN A 210 11.91 17.51 -2.39
CA ASN A 210 13.00 16.85 -3.10
C ASN A 210 12.68 15.37 -3.37
N THR A 211 13.58 14.67 -4.06
CA THR A 211 13.51 13.22 -4.30
C THR A 211 14.86 12.56 -4.08
N THR A 212 14.85 11.37 -3.48
CA THR A 212 16.02 10.49 -3.33
C THR A 212 15.83 9.25 -4.20
N PRO A 213 16.67 9.02 -5.24
CA PRO A 213 16.63 7.81 -6.06
C PRO A 213 17.02 6.55 -5.25
N LEU A 214 16.41 5.40 -5.58
CA LEU A 214 16.77 4.10 -4.97
C LEU A 214 17.92 3.37 -5.68
N LEU A 215 18.51 3.95 -6.73
CA LEU A 215 19.69 3.46 -7.46
C LEU A 215 19.57 1.97 -7.84
N VAL A 216 18.46 1.61 -8.48
CA VAL A 216 18.20 0.24 -8.95
C VAL A 216 19.16 -0.16 -10.07
N ASN A 217 19.58 -1.43 -10.09
CA ASN A 217 20.46 -1.98 -11.12
C ASN A 217 19.69 -2.32 -12.40
N ASP A 218 18.44 -2.84 -12.27
CA ASP A 218 17.58 -3.12 -13.41
C ASP A 218 16.62 -1.94 -13.63
N LYS A 219 16.76 -1.28 -14.78
CA LYS A 219 15.92 -0.16 -15.22
C LYS A 219 14.43 -0.48 -15.37
N ASN A 220 14.07 -1.77 -15.46
CA ASN A 220 12.68 -2.22 -15.51
C ASN A 220 12.09 -2.42 -14.11
N SER A 221 12.88 -2.23 -13.07
CA SER A 221 12.40 -2.31 -11.70
C SER A 221 11.36 -1.24 -11.41
N THR A 222 10.38 -1.57 -10.58
CA THR A 222 9.33 -0.67 -10.12
C THR A 222 9.21 -0.73 -8.60
N ALA A 223 9.13 0.43 -7.95
CA ALA A 223 8.94 0.45 -6.50
C ALA A 223 7.47 0.16 -6.12
N ALA A 224 7.22 -0.30 -4.89
CA ALA A 224 5.89 -0.70 -4.48
C ALA A 224 5.46 -0.14 -3.11
N ALA A 225 5.91 -0.70 -2.00
CA ALA A 225 5.50 -0.30 -0.67
C ALA A 225 6.56 0.53 0.06
N ILE A 226 6.11 1.35 0.98
CA ILE A 226 6.96 2.18 1.85
C ILE A 226 6.49 2.05 3.29
N ARG A 227 7.42 1.92 4.23
CA ARG A 227 7.15 1.89 5.67
C ARG A 227 8.20 2.72 6.42
N LEU A 228 7.77 3.37 7.50
CA LEU A 228 8.64 4.08 8.41
C LEU A 228 8.82 3.28 9.69
N SER A 229 10.07 3.16 10.17
CA SER A 229 10.36 2.49 11.44
C SER A 229 9.64 3.14 12.63
N GLY A 230 9.39 2.36 13.66
CA GLY A 230 8.73 2.84 14.88
C GLY A 230 9.45 4.00 15.57
N ASP A 231 10.75 4.19 15.40
CA ASP A 231 11.50 5.33 15.90
C ASP A 231 11.52 6.53 14.93
N GLY A 232 11.06 6.35 13.68
CA GLY A 232 11.01 7.38 12.64
C GLY A 232 12.35 7.67 11.97
N LYS A 233 13.36 6.82 12.17
CA LYS A 233 14.73 7.06 11.67
C LYS A 233 15.09 6.27 10.42
N THR A 234 14.31 5.23 10.09
CA THR A 234 14.56 4.37 8.93
C THR A 234 13.30 4.27 8.08
N LEU A 235 13.42 4.54 6.78
CA LEU A 235 12.43 4.19 5.79
C LEU A 235 12.81 2.86 5.14
N TYR A 236 11.81 2.03 4.92
CA TYR A 236 11.90 0.80 4.14
C TYR A 236 11.10 0.98 2.86
N ALA A 237 11.65 0.53 1.74
CA ALA A 237 11.01 0.60 0.43
C ALA A 237 11.19 -0.70 -0.33
N SER A 238 10.10 -1.30 -0.84
CA SER A 238 10.18 -2.50 -1.66
C SER A 238 10.32 -2.16 -3.14
N VAL A 239 11.14 -2.92 -3.87
CA VAL A 239 11.39 -2.76 -5.30
C VAL A 239 11.21 -4.10 -6.00
N ARG A 240 10.22 -4.16 -6.89
CA ARG A 240 9.92 -5.29 -7.76
C ARG A 240 10.86 -5.28 -8.97
N GLY A 241 11.13 -6.42 -9.56
CA GLY A 241 12.15 -6.59 -10.60
C GLY A 241 13.51 -6.87 -9.98
N GLU A 242 14.05 -5.93 -9.22
CA GLU A 242 15.27 -6.15 -8.42
C GLU A 242 15.02 -7.08 -7.22
N ASN A 243 13.76 -7.24 -6.80
CA ASN A 243 13.34 -8.12 -5.69
C ASN A 243 14.05 -7.79 -4.36
N ALA A 244 14.12 -6.52 -4.04
CA ALA A 244 14.84 -6.03 -2.88
C ALA A 244 13.98 -5.13 -1.96
N ILE A 245 14.40 -5.06 -0.69
CA ILE A 245 13.97 -4.06 0.27
C ILE A 245 15.15 -3.09 0.49
N TYR A 246 14.91 -1.82 0.26
CA TYR A 246 15.85 -0.72 0.48
C TYR A 246 15.65 -0.11 1.86
N LEU A 247 16.76 0.27 2.49
CA LEU A 247 16.77 1.03 3.74
C LEU A 247 17.32 2.42 3.48
N LEU A 248 16.59 3.43 4.00
CA LEU A 248 17.06 4.81 3.95
C LEU A 248 17.06 5.39 5.37
N SER A 249 18.14 6.08 5.71
CA SER A 249 18.16 6.90 6.93
C SER A 249 17.34 8.16 6.73
N VAL A 250 16.63 8.58 7.78
CA VAL A 250 15.82 9.80 7.83
C VAL A 250 16.46 10.79 8.79
N ASN A 251 16.90 11.94 8.28
CA ASN A 251 17.49 12.99 9.08
C ASN A 251 16.90 14.36 8.67
N GLY A 252 15.94 14.88 9.45
CA GLY A 252 15.35 16.20 9.22
C GLY A 252 14.67 16.37 7.85
N GLY A 253 14.24 15.28 7.21
CA GLY A 253 13.68 15.27 5.85
C GLY A 253 14.71 15.03 4.74
N VAL A 254 15.98 14.89 5.07
CA VAL A 254 17.02 14.39 4.17
C VAL A 254 17.05 12.87 4.24
N LEU A 255 16.94 12.21 3.09
CA LEU A 255 16.99 10.77 2.97
C LEU A 255 18.31 10.32 2.35
N SER A 256 18.90 9.24 2.87
CA SER A 256 20.07 8.62 2.29
C SER A 256 19.90 7.11 2.27
N VAL A 257 20.08 6.48 1.10
CA VAL A 257 20.10 5.02 0.99
C VAL A 257 21.30 4.49 1.78
N THR A 258 21.03 3.66 2.77
CA THR A 258 22.07 3.10 3.66
C THR A 258 22.34 1.65 3.35
N ASP A 259 21.35 0.91 2.83
CA ASP A 259 21.49 -0.51 2.56
C ASP A 259 20.37 -1.01 1.64
N LYS A 260 20.53 -2.23 1.10
CA LYS A 260 19.49 -3.03 0.46
C LYS A 260 19.74 -4.51 0.65
N PHE A 261 18.68 -5.31 0.69
CA PHE A 261 18.78 -6.76 0.83
C PHE A 261 17.66 -7.47 0.03
N ASP A 262 17.89 -8.74 -0.24
CA ASP A 262 16.96 -9.61 -0.96
C ASP A 262 15.62 -9.76 -0.21
N CYS A 263 14.50 -9.66 -0.92
CA CYS A 263 13.15 -9.77 -0.32
C CYS A 263 12.73 -11.22 -0.01
N GLY A 264 13.58 -12.19 -0.30
CA GLY A 264 13.34 -13.62 -0.06
C GLY A 264 12.44 -14.30 -1.11
N GLY A 265 11.99 -13.57 -2.13
CA GLY A 265 11.07 -14.05 -3.16
C GLY A 265 11.07 -13.19 -4.41
N VAL A 266 9.97 -13.18 -5.15
CA VAL A 266 9.81 -12.46 -6.42
C VAL A 266 8.65 -11.46 -6.33
N SER A 267 8.90 -10.22 -6.76
CA SER A 267 7.91 -9.15 -6.82
C SER A 267 7.35 -8.75 -5.45
N PRO A 268 8.18 -8.14 -4.54
CA PRO A 268 7.74 -7.71 -3.21
C PRO A 268 6.73 -6.55 -3.33
N ARG A 269 5.45 -6.90 -3.34
CA ARG A 269 4.34 -5.96 -3.53
C ARG A 269 4.04 -5.12 -2.31
N ASP A 270 4.09 -5.78 -1.14
CA ASP A 270 3.89 -5.14 0.16
C ASP A 270 4.69 -5.85 1.24
N PHE A 271 4.88 -5.19 2.36
CA PHE A 271 5.53 -5.74 3.56
C PHE A 271 5.13 -4.96 4.80
N ASP A 272 5.36 -5.53 5.97
CA ASP A 272 5.29 -4.78 7.23
C ASP A 272 6.44 -5.16 8.17
N VAL A 273 6.81 -4.22 9.05
CA VAL A 273 7.84 -4.42 10.08
C VAL A 273 7.13 -4.78 11.40
N ILE A 274 7.31 -6.01 11.85
CA ILE A 274 6.61 -6.58 12.99
C ILE A 274 7.62 -7.05 14.04
N GLY A 275 7.88 -6.21 15.05
CA GLY A 275 8.94 -6.46 16.02
C GLY A 275 10.30 -6.53 15.33
N ASP A 276 11.01 -7.64 15.53
CA ASP A 276 12.35 -7.86 14.95
C ASP A 276 12.31 -8.48 13.54
N TYR A 277 11.13 -8.54 12.91
CA TYR A 277 10.94 -9.21 11.64
C TYR A 277 10.31 -8.29 10.59
N ILE A 278 10.64 -8.54 9.34
CA ILE A 278 10.00 -7.96 8.16
C ILE A 278 9.23 -9.10 7.48
N VAL A 279 7.91 -8.97 7.38
CA VAL A 279 7.06 -9.93 6.67
C VAL A 279 6.76 -9.36 5.29
N VAL A 280 7.15 -10.07 4.24
CA VAL A 280 7.08 -9.60 2.85
C VAL A 280 6.08 -10.44 2.07
N ALA A 281 5.10 -9.78 1.43
CA ALA A 281 4.22 -10.36 0.43
C ALA A 281 4.88 -10.26 -0.95
N ASN A 282 5.43 -11.38 -1.41
CA ASN A 282 6.06 -11.54 -2.71
C ASN A 282 5.02 -12.07 -3.71
N GLU A 283 4.46 -11.22 -4.54
CA GLU A 283 3.36 -11.52 -5.48
C GLU A 283 3.65 -12.76 -6.35
N GLY A 284 4.93 -12.98 -6.72
CA GLY A 284 5.32 -14.09 -7.58
C GLY A 284 5.61 -15.43 -6.87
N THR A 285 5.77 -15.45 -5.51
CA THR A 285 6.27 -16.65 -4.83
C THR A 285 5.65 -16.97 -3.48
N GLY A 286 4.92 -16.05 -2.85
CA GLY A 286 4.36 -16.27 -1.51
C GLY A 286 4.86 -15.29 -0.46
N VAL A 287 4.89 -15.68 0.80
CA VAL A 287 5.27 -14.82 1.93
C VAL A 287 6.63 -15.23 2.49
N CYS A 288 7.48 -14.26 2.78
CA CYS A 288 8.74 -14.48 3.49
C CYS A 288 8.77 -13.72 4.80
N VAL A 289 9.46 -14.27 5.78
CA VAL A 289 9.85 -13.59 7.01
C VAL A 289 11.36 -13.40 7.02
N ILE A 290 11.78 -12.17 7.19
CA ILE A 290 13.19 -11.75 7.21
C ILE A 290 13.49 -11.20 8.59
N LYS A 291 14.56 -11.64 9.22
CA LYS A 291 15.03 -11.06 10.47
C LYS A 291 15.66 -9.69 10.19
N ALA A 292 15.23 -8.64 10.89
CA ALA A 292 15.56 -7.27 10.54
C ALA A 292 17.01 -6.89 10.80
N ASP A 293 17.67 -7.49 11.81
CA ASP A 293 19.04 -7.19 12.21
C ASP A 293 20.10 -7.75 11.23
N ASP A 294 19.99 -9.03 10.87
CA ASP A 294 20.95 -9.72 9.98
C ASP A 294 20.44 -9.94 8.55
N LYS A 295 19.20 -9.51 8.27
CA LYS A 295 18.55 -9.52 6.94
C LYS A 295 18.42 -10.90 6.32
N LYS A 296 18.43 -11.95 7.16
CA LYS A 296 18.26 -13.32 6.71
C LYS A 296 16.81 -13.73 6.63
N VAL A 297 16.46 -14.44 5.57
CA VAL A 297 15.19 -15.14 5.45
C VAL A 297 15.17 -16.29 6.45
N VAL A 298 14.21 -16.26 7.37
CA VAL A 298 14.04 -17.27 8.42
C VAL A 298 12.83 -18.18 8.18
N PHE A 299 11.88 -17.75 7.35
CA PHE A 299 10.70 -18.54 7.02
C PHE A 299 10.15 -18.18 5.65
N LYS A 300 9.52 -19.15 4.96
CA LYS A 300 8.79 -18.97 3.70
C LYS A 300 7.48 -19.75 3.75
N GLU A 301 6.43 -19.16 3.21
CA GLU A 301 5.10 -19.76 3.04
C GLU A 301 4.63 -19.57 1.59
N GLU A 302 4.22 -20.63 0.93
CA GLU A 302 3.63 -20.54 -0.41
C GLU A 302 2.18 -20.06 -0.31
N LEU A 303 1.89 -18.93 -0.95
CA LEU A 303 0.56 -18.39 -1.13
C LEU A 303 0.40 -17.85 -2.56
N PRO A 304 -0.77 -18.00 -3.20
CA PRO A 304 -0.96 -17.49 -4.54
C PRO A 304 -1.11 -15.97 -4.53
N ASN A 305 -0.23 -15.26 -5.24
CA ASN A 305 -0.27 -13.81 -5.44
C ASN A 305 -0.56 -13.00 -4.16
N PRO A 306 0.23 -13.09 -3.08
CA PRO A 306 0.01 -12.27 -1.90
C PRO A 306 0.33 -10.80 -2.22
N LEU A 307 -0.62 -9.89 -1.93
CA LEU A 307 -0.52 -8.48 -2.29
C LEU A 307 -0.40 -7.54 -1.10
N ASN A 308 -0.80 -7.98 0.11
CA ASN A 308 -0.85 -7.10 1.26
C ASN A 308 -0.56 -7.84 2.56
N VAL A 309 0.20 -7.21 3.44
CA VAL A 309 0.47 -7.65 4.81
C VAL A 309 -0.10 -6.63 5.78
N ILE A 310 -0.88 -7.08 6.76
CA ILE A 310 -1.57 -6.20 7.71
C ILE A 310 -1.29 -6.69 9.13
N LYS A 311 -0.57 -5.90 9.90
CA LYS A 311 -0.35 -6.14 11.33
C LYS A 311 -1.64 -5.89 12.11
N ILE A 312 -1.95 -6.80 13.07
CA ILE A 312 -3.12 -6.69 13.98
C ILE A 312 -2.70 -6.06 15.30
#